data_66e06415f145978dbb346b273b0aa6b0
#
_entry.id   66e06415f145978dbb346b273b0aa6b0
#
_cell.length_a   1.000
_cell.length_b   1.000
_cell.length_c   1.000
_cell.angle_alpha   90.00
_cell.angle_beta   90.00
_cell.angle_gamma   90.00
#
_symmetry.space_group_name_H-M   'P 1'
#
loop_
_entity.id
_entity.type
_entity.pdbx_description
1 polymer ?
#
loop_
_entity_poly.entity_id
_entity_poly.type
_entity_poly.pdbx_seq_one_letter_code
_entity_poly.pdbx_strand_id
1 'polypeptide(L)'
;MVEFIGVLKIKVVKGTNLAVRDMLSSDPYVVLTLGKQTVQSSVIKSNLNPVWNEELMLSVPQRYGPLRVQVYDHDTFSADDIMGEAEVDIQPLITSAMAYGDPGMFGDMQIGKWLKSQDNALIDDSTINIVEGRVKQDLALKLQNVESGELNLELEWMPLDQQAIY
;
A
#
# COMPACT_ATOMS: atom_id res chain seq x y z
N MET A 1 4.93 -7.30 24.98
CA MET A 1 5.94 -7.04 23.94
C MET A 1 5.38 -7.41 22.58
N VAL A 2 5.53 -6.54 21.61
CA VAL A 2 5.07 -6.81 20.24
C VAL A 2 6.18 -7.55 19.50
N GLU A 3 5.83 -8.71 18.92
CA GLU A 3 6.74 -9.42 18.04
C GLU A 3 6.43 -9.05 16.58
N PHE A 4 7.46 -8.74 15.83
CA PHE A 4 7.35 -8.44 14.40
C PHE A 4 7.79 -9.65 13.58
N ILE A 5 7.10 -9.88 12.47
CA ILE A 5 7.40 -10.99 11.56
C ILE A 5 8.10 -10.55 10.28
N GLY A 6 8.11 -9.26 10.02
CA GLY A 6 8.75 -8.73 8.83
C GLY A 6 8.47 -7.26 8.65
N VAL A 7 8.86 -6.76 7.49
CA VAL A 7 8.66 -5.38 7.05
C VAL A 7 7.86 -5.38 5.76
N LEU A 8 6.86 -4.52 5.70
CA LEU A 8 6.12 -4.24 4.49
C LEU A 8 6.66 -2.96 3.88
N LYS A 9 7.18 -3.06 2.68
CA LYS A 9 7.61 -1.91 1.89
C LYS A 9 6.50 -1.55 0.93
N ILE A 10 6.03 -0.32 1.00
CA ILE A 10 4.95 0.17 0.15
C ILE A 10 5.50 1.28 -0.74
N LYS A 11 5.49 1.05 -2.04
CA LYS A 11 5.74 2.11 -2.99
C LYS A 11 4.41 2.77 -3.34
N VAL A 12 4.28 4.03 -2.96
CA VAL A 12 3.14 4.86 -3.37
C VAL A 12 3.46 5.34 -4.77
N VAL A 13 2.82 4.74 -5.77
CA VAL A 13 3.19 4.98 -7.18
C VAL A 13 2.54 6.25 -7.68
N LYS A 14 1.21 6.25 -7.80
CA LYS A 14 0.49 7.40 -8.35
C LYS A 14 -0.97 7.38 -7.96
N GLY A 15 -1.58 8.56 -8.02
CA GLY A 15 -3.03 8.71 -8.00
C GLY A 15 -3.55 9.08 -9.38
N THR A 16 -4.80 8.79 -9.65
CA THR A 16 -5.45 9.09 -10.92
C THR A 16 -6.83 9.65 -10.66
N ASN A 17 -7.12 10.77 -11.31
CA ASN A 17 -8.44 11.41 -11.25
C ASN A 17 -8.93 11.60 -9.81
N LEU A 18 -8.06 12.15 -8.95
CA LEU A 18 -8.40 12.40 -7.55
C LEU A 18 -9.44 13.51 -7.43
N ALA A 19 -10.19 13.49 -6.33
CA ALA A 19 -11.26 14.45 -6.07
C ALA A 19 -10.72 15.88 -5.90
N VAL A 20 -11.49 16.84 -6.35
CA VAL A 20 -11.16 18.26 -6.17
C VAL A 20 -11.62 18.70 -4.78
N ARG A 21 -10.71 19.30 -3.99
CA ARG A 21 -11.01 19.82 -2.65
C ARG A 21 -10.74 21.30 -2.49
N ASP A 22 -9.89 21.87 -3.38
CA ASP A 22 -9.64 23.30 -3.48
C ASP A 22 -10.10 23.77 -4.84
N MET A 23 -10.64 24.92 -4.95
CA MET A 23 -11.18 25.56 -6.16
C MET A 23 -11.19 24.70 -7.44
N LEU A 24 -10.04 24.40 -8.02
CA LEU A 24 -9.92 23.61 -9.26
C LEU A 24 -8.94 22.44 -9.13
N SER A 25 -8.39 22.21 -7.95
CA SER A 25 -7.36 21.19 -7.75
C SER A 25 -7.33 20.69 -6.30
N SER A 26 -6.28 19.97 -5.96
CA SER A 26 -5.97 19.48 -4.61
C SER A 26 -4.47 19.32 -4.49
N ASP A 27 -3.97 19.31 -3.24
CA ASP A 27 -2.57 19.07 -2.89
C ASP A 27 -2.45 17.72 -2.18
N PRO A 28 -2.46 16.59 -2.92
CA PRO A 28 -2.65 15.28 -2.31
C PRO A 28 -1.40 14.69 -1.66
N TYR A 29 -1.61 13.96 -0.59
CA TYR A 29 -0.64 13.05 0.01
C TYR A 29 -1.34 11.80 0.55
N VAL A 30 -0.58 10.73 0.73
CA VAL A 30 -1.10 9.43 1.14
C VAL A 30 -0.63 9.10 2.54
N VAL A 31 -1.55 8.65 3.39
CA VAL A 31 -1.28 8.18 4.75
C VAL A 31 -1.54 6.69 4.81
N LEU A 32 -0.55 5.93 5.28
CA LEU A 32 -0.62 4.49 5.45
C LEU A 32 -0.56 4.16 6.93
N THR A 33 -1.51 3.34 7.39
CA THR A 33 -1.60 2.94 8.79
C THR A 33 -1.70 1.43 8.90
N LEU A 34 -0.83 0.84 9.71
CA LEU A 34 -0.88 -0.57 10.06
C LEU A 34 -0.81 -0.69 11.58
N GLY A 35 -1.94 -1.06 12.19
CA GLY A 35 -2.06 -1.07 13.65
C GLY A 35 -1.84 0.33 14.21
N LYS A 36 -0.80 0.49 15.02
CA LYS A 36 -0.45 1.76 15.65
C LYS A 36 0.58 2.57 14.88
N GLN A 37 1.09 2.05 13.78
CA GLN A 37 2.11 2.71 12.97
C GLN A 37 1.47 3.50 11.85
N THR A 38 1.94 4.72 11.65
CA THR A 38 1.46 5.59 10.57
C THR A 38 2.66 6.21 9.88
N VAL A 39 2.66 6.15 8.56
CA VAL A 39 3.64 6.82 7.70
C VAL A 39 2.89 7.57 6.60
N GLN A 40 3.53 8.56 6.01
CA GLN A 40 2.88 9.34 4.95
C GLN A 40 3.85 9.73 3.86
N SER A 41 3.30 9.92 2.67
CA SER A 41 4.03 10.43 1.52
C SER A 41 4.25 11.94 1.64
N SER A 42 5.07 12.47 0.74
CA SER A 42 5.15 13.91 0.53
C SER A 42 3.87 14.44 -0.11
N VAL A 43 3.67 15.75 0.01
CA VAL A 43 2.55 16.47 -0.62
C VAL A 43 2.94 16.86 -2.04
N ILE A 44 2.08 16.59 -3.01
CA ILE A 44 2.25 17.09 -4.39
C ILE A 44 1.22 18.18 -4.63
N LYS A 45 1.69 19.37 -4.94
CA LYS A 45 0.82 20.55 -5.07
C LYS A 45 0.08 20.57 -6.39
N SER A 46 -1.20 20.97 -6.31
CA SER A 46 -2.04 21.33 -7.47
C SER A 46 -2.05 20.24 -8.55
N ASN A 47 -2.32 18.99 -8.15
CA ASN A 47 -2.29 17.88 -9.08
C ASN A 47 -3.31 16.81 -8.72
N LEU A 48 -4.24 16.54 -9.61
CA LEU A 48 -5.24 15.48 -9.44
C LEU A 48 -4.77 14.12 -9.96
N ASN A 49 -3.60 14.07 -10.59
CA ASN A 49 -2.97 12.85 -11.08
C ASN A 49 -1.51 12.78 -10.62
N PRO A 50 -1.28 12.83 -9.30
CA PRO A 50 0.08 12.91 -8.77
C PRO A 50 0.87 11.63 -8.99
N VAL A 51 2.17 11.78 -9.28
CA VAL A 51 3.12 10.67 -9.31
C VAL A 51 4.09 10.86 -8.15
N TRP A 52 4.01 9.98 -7.16
CA TRP A 52 4.91 10.01 -6.00
C TRP A 52 6.15 9.16 -6.21
N ASN A 53 5.98 7.92 -6.64
CA ASN A 53 7.05 6.91 -6.70
C ASN A 53 7.88 6.86 -5.41
N GLU A 54 7.22 6.96 -4.28
CA GLU A 54 7.84 7.11 -2.96
C GLU A 54 7.70 5.82 -2.18
N GLU A 55 8.80 5.33 -1.61
CA GLU A 55 8.82 4.11 -0.82
C GLU A 55 8.68 4.42 0.66
N LEU A 56 7.75 3.73 1.31
CA LEU A 56 7.48 3.82 2.74
C LEU A 56 7.56 2.43 3.35
N MET A 57 7.95 2.35 4.62
CA MET A 57 8.10 1.07 5.31
C MET A 57 7.30 1.03 6.60
N LEU A 58 6.69 -0.13 6.85
CA LEU A 58 5.97 -0.42 8.09
C LEU A 58 6.42 -1.78 8.62
N SER A 59 6.65 -1.86 9.93
CA SER A 59 6.92 -3.14 10.58
C SER A 59 5.61 -3.90 10.73
N VAL A 60 5.62 -5.21 10.45
CA VAL A 60 4.42 -6.04 10.50
C VAL A 60 4.45 -6.89 11.76
N PRO A 61 3.50 -6.69 12.70
CA PRO A 61 3.42 -7.51 13.91
C PRO A 61 2.87 -8.90 13.59
N GLN A 62 3.09 -9.84 14.49
CA GLN A 62 2.61 -11.22 14.35
C GLN A 62 1.10 -11.28 14.17
N ARG A 63 0.37 -10.43 14.89
CA ARG A 63 -1.08 -10.27 14.72
C ARG A 63 -1.33 -8.97 14.00
N TYR A 64 -1.40 -9.04 12.69
CA TYR A 64 -1.63 -7.86 11.87
C TYR A 64 -3.07 -7.82 11.36
N GLY A 65 -3.57 -6.61 11.19
CA GLY A 65 -4.83 -6.34 10.50
C GLY A 65 -4.57 -5.84 9.08
N PRO A 66 -5.58 -5.25 8.45
CA PRO A 66 -5.42 -4.68 7.12
C PRO A 66 -4.56 -3.42 7.14
N LEU A 67 -3.93 -3.14 6.01
CA LEU A 67 -3.28 -1.85 5.77
C LEU A 67 -4.37 -0.83 5.42
N ARG A 68 -4.44 0.25 6.18
CA ARG A 68 -5.36 1.35 5.90
C ARG A 68 -4.66 2.40 5.05
N VAL A 69 -5.33 2.79 3.99
CA VAL A 69 -4.83 3.77 3.02
C VAL A 69 -5.80 4.94 2.99
N GLN A 70 -5.28 6.15 3.21
CA GLN A 70 -6.07 7.37 3.16
C GLN A 70 -5.35 8.40 2.31
N VAL A 71 -6.10 9.12 1.49
CA VAL A 71 -5.57 10.23 0.70
C VAL A 71 -6.17 11.51 1.26
N TYR A 72 -5.33 12.51 1.49
CA TYR A 72 -5.71 13.82 2.02
C TYR A 72 -5.29 14.94 1.10
N ASP A 73 -6.05 16.02 1.15
CA ASP A 73 -5.67 17.31 0.58
C ASP A 73 -5.04 18.15 1.67
N HIS A 74 -3.78 18.55 1.46
CA HIS A 74 -3.08 19.39 2.41
C HIS A 74 -3.63 20.82 2.35
N ASP A 75 -3.99 21.37 3.52
CA ASP A 75 -4.49 22.73 3.64
C ASP A 75 -3.60 23.51 4.60
N THR A 76 -3.19 24.71 4.19
CA THR A 76 -2.29 25.55 4.98
C THR A 76 -3.00 26.25 6.15
N PHE A 77 -4.30 26.52 6.02
CA PHE A 77 -5.04 27.37 6.95
C PHE A 77 -6.15 26.64 7.69
N SER A 78 -6.44 25.39 7.38
CA SER A 78 -7.48 24.61 8.04
C SER A 78 -7.03 23.15 8.14
N ALA A 79 -7.90 22.30 8.71
CA ALA A 79 -7.63 20.86 8.76
C ALA A 79 -7.63 20.27 7.33
N ASP A 80 -6.76 19.27 7.10
CA ASP A 80 -6.68 18.61 5.81
C ASP A 80 -7.97 17.83 5.54
N ASP A 81 -8.44 17.90 4.29
CA ASP A 81 -9.65 17.22 3.85
C ASP A 81 -9.33 15.81 3.34
N ILE A 82 -10.18 14.85 3.69
CA ILE A 82 -10.02 13.50 3.17
C ILE A 82 -10.48 13.42 1.71
N MET A 83 -9.69 12.74 0.89
CA MET A 83 -9.92 12.55 -0.53
C MET A 83 -10.16 11.09 -0.89
N GLY A 84 -10.55 10.28 0.08
CA GLY A 84 -10.83 8.87 -0.11
C GLY A 84 -9.95 7.95 0.70
N GLU A 85 -10.36 6.69 0.75
CA GLU A 85 -9.70 5.68 1.57
C GLU A 85 -9.86 4.30 0.95
N ALA A 86 -9.03 3.37 1.42
CA ALA A 86 -9.12 1.97 1.06
C ALA A 86 -8.51 1.11 2.17
N GLU A 87 -8.93 -0.13 2.24
CA GLU A 87 -8.28 -1.14 3.06
C GLU A 87 -7.63 -2.16 2.14
N VAL A 88 -6.42 -2.57 2.47
CA VAL A 88 -5.67 -3.59 1.75
C VAL A 88 -5.47 -4.78 2.67
N ASP A 89 -6.00 -5.94 2.26
CA ASP A 89 -5.75 -7.19 2.96
C ASP A 89 -4.34 -7.67 2.59
N ILE A 90 -3.43 -7.65 3.56
CA ILE A 90 -2.04 -8.06 3.35
C ILE A 90 -1.80 -9.53 3.64
N GLN A 91 -2.82 -10.26 4.08
CA GLN A 91 -2.71 -11.69 4.37
C GLN A 91 -2.33 -12.52 3.13
N PRO A 92 -2.95 -12.31 1.95
CA PRO A 92 -2.56 -13.06 0.76
C PRO A 92 -1.07 -12.91 0.41
N LEU A 93 -0.53 -11.70 0.53
CA LEU A 93 0.89 -11.45 0.28
C LEU A 93 1.78 -12.22 1.26
N ILE A 94 1.51 -12.08 2.53
CA ILE A 94 2.35 -12.67 3.59
C ILE A 94 2.25 -14.19 3.58
N THR A 95 1.05 -14.74 3.45
CA THR A 95 0.84 -16.19 3.40
C THR A 95 1.53 -16.80 2.19
N SER A 96 1.43 -16.17 1.03
CA SER A 96 2.10 -16.64 -0.19
C SER A 96 3.62 -16.60 -0.03
N ALA A 97 4.14 -15.52 0.52
CA ALA A 97 5.58 -15.37 0.74
C ALA A 97 6.12 -16.44 1.70
N MET A 98 5.43 -16.67 2.81
CA MET A 98 5.86 -17.65 3.81
C MET A 98 5.83 -19.08 3.28
N ALA A 99 4.91 -19.40 2.37
CA ALA A 99 4.80 -20.74 1.79
C ALA A 99 6.03 -21.12 0.95
N TYR A 100 6.74 -20.14 0.39
CA TYR A 100 7.90 -20.37 -0.46
C TYR A 100 9.24 -20.25 0.27
N GLY A 101 9.25 -19.69 1.46
CA GLY A 101 10.46 -19.55 2.28
C GLY A 101 11.43 -18.52 1.69
N ASP A 102 12.50 -18.99 1.01
CA ASP A 102 13.49 -18.10 0.41
C ASP A 102 13.15 -17.86 -1.09
N PRO A 103 12.62 -16.67 -1.43
CA PRO A 103 12.26 -16.38 -2.82
C PRO A 103 13.47 -16.29 -3.76
N GLY A 104 14.67 -16.07 -3.23
CA GLY A 104 15.90 -16.05 -4.01
C GLY A 104 16.27 -17.40 -4.63
N MET A 105 15.66 -18.49 -4.15
CA MET A 105 15.89 -19.83 -4.71
C MET A 105 14.99 -20.15 -5.90
N PHE A 106 14.09 -19.24 -6.27
CA PHE A 106 13.14 -19.45 -7.35
C PHE A 106 13.34 -18.38 -8.44
N GLY A 107 13.02 -18.73 -9.68
CA GLY A 107 12.93 -17.75 -10.74
C GLY A 107 11.65 -16.90 -10.60
N ASP A 108 11.51 -15.92 -11.48
CA ASP A 108 10.32 -15.08 -11.50
C ASP A 108 9.08 -15.93 -11.78
N MET A 109 8.06 -15.81 -10.90
CA MET A 109 6.84 -16.61 -11.03
C MET A 109 5.73 -16.02 -10.17
N GLN A 110 4.50 -16.30 -10.54
CA GLN A 110 3.34 -15.99 -9.73
C GLN A 110 3.20 -17.02 -8.60
N ILE A 111 3.02 -16.55 -7.37
CA ILE A 111 2.88 -17.41 -6.19
C ILE A 111 1.56 -17.25 -5.46
N GLY A 112 0.77 -16.25 -5.81
CA GLY A 112 -0.52 -16.03 -5.18
C GLY A 112 -1.34 -14.99 -5.90
N LYS A 113 -2.54 -14.74 -5.36
CA LYS A 113 -3.47 -13.81 -5.97
C LYS A 113 -4.47 -13.30 -4.93
N TRP A 114 -4.78 -12.02 -4.99
CA TRP A 114 -5.89 -11.42 -4.25
C TRP A 114 -6.95 -11.01 -5.25
N LEU A 115 -8.13 -11.66 -5.16
CA LEU A 115 -9.18 -11.49 -6.15
C LEU A 115 -9.99 -10.23 -5.88
N LYS A 116 -10.30 -9.50 -6.95
CA LYS A 116 -11.26 -8.42 -6.91
C LYS A 116 -12.63 -8.96 -6.47
N SER A 117 -13.28 -8.23 -5.57
CA SER A 117 -14.64 -8.54 -5.13
C SER A 117 -15.40 -7.27 -4.77
N GLN A 118 -16.70 -7.40 -4.46
CA GLN A 118 -17.49 -6.27 -3.99
C GLN A 118 -17.09 -5.80 -2.59
N ASP A 119 -16.37 -6.66 -1.85
CA ASP A 119 -15.99 -6.39 -0.46
C ASP A 119 -14.61 -5.74 -0.34
N ASN A 120 -13.93 -5.50 -1.44
CA ASN A 120 -12.62 -4.85 -1.43
C ASN A 120 -12.55 -3.71 -2.46
N ALA A 121 -11.48 -2.91 -2.36
CA ALA A 121 -11.30 -1.74 -3.20
C ALA A 121 -10.53 -2.00 -4.50
N LEU A 122 -10.23 -3.27 -4.81
CA LEU A 122 -9.47 -3.59 -6.02
C LEU A 122 -10.24 -3.24 -7.29
N ILE A 123 -9.55 -2.62 -8.25
CA ILE A 123 -10.08 -2.38 -9.60
C ILE A 123 -9.97 -3.66 -10.42
N ASP A 124 -8.87 -4.38 -10.26
CA ASP A 124 -8.57 -5.64 -10.94
C ASP A 124 -8.00 -6.63 -9.94
N ASP A 125 -8.00 -7.92 -10.29
CA ASP A 125 -7.29 -8.94 -9.52
C ASP A 125 -5.83 -8.54 -9.35
N SER A 126 -5.28 -8.78 -8.17
CA SER A 126 -3.89 -8.45 -7.84
C SER A 126 -3.09 -9.73 -7.71
N THR A 127 -2.06 -9.89 -8.53
CA THR A 127 -1.18 -11.06 -8.46
C THR A 127 -0.02 -10.80 -7.52
N ILE A 128 0.42 -11.88 -6.87
CA ILE A 128 1.58 -11.87 -5.99
C ILE A 128 2.67 -12.67 -6.69
N ASN A 129 3.83 -12.06 -6.87
CA ASN A 129 4.89 -12.62 -7.70
C ASN A 129 6.24 -12.60 -7.00
N ILE A 130 7.07 -13.59 -7.34
CA ILE A 130 8.51 -13.49 -7.10
C ILE A 130 9.10 -12.78 -8.32
N VAL A 131 9.80 -11.67 -8.08
CA VAL A 131 10.46 -10.87 -9.10
C VAL A 131 11.87 -10.58 -8.63
N GLU A 132 12.87 -11.12 -9.32
CA GLU A 132 14.28 -10.94 -8.96
C GLU A 132 14.58 -11.28 -7.49
N GLY A 133 14.02 -12.38 -7.02
CA GLY A 133 14.22 -12.86 -5.65
C GLY A 133 13.44 -12.12 -4.57
N ARG A 134 12.47 -11.30 -4.96
CA ARG A 134 11.64 -10.51 -4.04
C ARG A 134 10.17 -10.82 -4.23
N VAL A 135 9.42 -10.83 -3.13
CA VAL A 135 7.97 -11.06 -3.19
C VAL A 135 7.25 -9.73 -3.29
N LYS A 136 6.59 -9.52 -4.42
CA LYS A 136 5.94 -8.26 -4.76
C LYS A 136 4.48 -8.44 -5.17
N GLN A 137 3.71 -7.39 -4.96
CA GLN A 137 2.29 -7.33 -5.33
C GLN A 137 1.95 -5.94 -5.81
N ASP A 138 1.34 -5.84 -7.00
CA ASP A 138 0.85 -4.57 -7.54
C ASP A 138 -0.63 -4.43 -7.23
N LEU A 139 -1.03 -3.24 -6.76
CA LEU A 139 -2.41 -2.92 -6.41
C LEU A 139 -2.90 -1.72 -7.21
N ALA A 140 -4.08 -1.88 -7.79
CA ALA A 140 -4.85 -0.77 -8.35
C ALA A 140 -6.12 -0.66 -7.51
N LEU A 141 -6.26 0.46 -6.79
CA LEU A 141 -7.34 0.67 -5.83
C LEU A 141 -8.28 1.78 -6.30
N LYS A 142 -9.58 1.52 -6.19
CA LYS A 142 -10.57 2.58 -6.30
C LYS A 142 -10.83 3.14 -4.91
N LEU A 143 -10.58 4.42 -4.74
CA LEU A 143 -10.80 5.09 -3.46
C LEU A 143 -12.28 5.05 -3.09
N GLN A 144 -12.56 4.79 -1.82
CA GLN A 144 -13.89 4.67 -1.25
C GLN A 144 -14.27 5.95 -0.52
N ASN A 145 -15.57 6.15 -0.32
CA ASN A 145 -16.13 7.30 0.41
C ASN A 145 -15.73 8.65 -0.18
N VAL A 146 -15.62 8.69 -1.49
CA VAL A 146 -15.24 9.86 -2.28
C VAL A 146 -15.84 9.72 -3.68
N GLU A 147 -16.03 10.85 -4.34
CA GLU A 147 -16.70 10.89 -5.64
C GLU A 147 -15.85 10.34 -6.80
N SER A 148 -14.52 10.36 -6.68
CA SER A 148 -13.62 9.87 -7.72
C SER A 148 -12.23 9.61 -7.15
N GLY A 149 -11.42 8.88 -7.89
CA GLY A 149 -10.02 8.68 -7.58
C GLY A 149 -9.60 7.23 -7.53
N GLU A 150 -8.41 7.00 -8.06
CA GLU A 150 -7.75 5.71 -8.05
C GLU A 150 -6.32 5.87 -7.51
N LEU A 151 -5.79 4.82 -6.89
CA LEU A 151 -4.45 4.83 -6.32
C LEU A 151 -3.73 3.55 -6.69
N ASN A 152 -2.50 3.67 -7.17
CA ASN A 152 -1.63 2.53 -7.46
C ASN A 152 -0.55 2.41 -6.40
N LEU A 153 -0.42 1.22 -5.84
CA LEU A 153 0.60 0.87 -4.86
C LEU A 153 1.36 -0.37 -5.33
N GLU A 154 2.61 -0.49 -4.93
CA GLU A 154 3.39 -1.71 -5.06
C GLU A 154 3.84 -2.14 -3.66
N LEU A 155 3.50 -3.36 -3.27
CA LEU A 155 3.91 -3.94 -2.00
C LEU A 155 5.10 -4.88 -2.20
N GLU A 156 6.01 -4.88 -1.24
CA GLU A 156 7.09 -5.86 -1.16
C GLU A 156 7.14 -6.40 0.27
N TRP A 157 7.13 -7.73 0.39
CA TRP A 157 7.27 -8.39 1.69
C TRP A 157 8.73 -8.70 1.96
N MET A 158 9.23 -8.27 3.11
CA MET A 158 10.57 -8.58 3.59
C MET A 158 10.47 -9.28 4.94
N PRO A 159 10.67 -10.62 4.99
CA PRO A 159 10.63 -11.32 6.27
C PRO A 159 11.82 -10.93 7.13
N LEU A 160 11.68 -11.08 8.45
CA LEU A 160 12.82 -10.91 9.33
C LEU A 160 13.90 -11.93 8.97
N ASP A 161 15.14 -11.45 8.86
CA ASP A 161 16.28 -12.32 8.61
C ASP A 161 16.61 -13.09 9.89
N GLN A 162 16.25 -14.37 9.92
CA GLN A 162 16.52 -15.22 11.06
C GLN A 162 18.01 -15.49 11.27
N GLN A 163 18.83 -15.30 10.23
CA GLN A 163 20.28 -15.46 10.35
C GLN A 163 20.91 -14.32 11.15
N ALA A 164 20.26 -13.17 11.22
CA ALA A 164 20.73 -12.03 12.02
C ALA A 164 20.58 -12.28 13.53
N ILE A 165 19.93 -13.36 13.94
CA ILE A 165 19.69 -13.70 15.33
C ILE A 165 20.84 -14.53 15.93
N TYR A 166 21.72 -15.06 15.10
CA TYR A 166 22.84 -15.90 15.55
C TYR A 166 24.14 -15.13 15.76
#